data_b837bae40dfa4dfd7d8453e2a16e5000
#
_entry.id   b837bae40dfa4dfd7d8453e2a16e5000
#
_cell.length_a   1.000
_cell.length_b   1.000
_cell.length_c   1.000
_cell.angle_alpha   90.00
_cell.angle_beta   90.00
_cell.angle_gamma   90.00
#
_symmetry.space_group_name_H-M   'P 1'
#
loop_
_entity.id
_entity.type
_entity.pdbx_description
1 polymer ?
#
loop_
_entity_poly.entity_id
_entity_poly.type
_entity_poly.pdbx_seq_one_letter_code
_entity_poly.pdbx_strand_id
1 'polypeptide(L)'
;MLPEITIGPEYLVTDTGTSDGTQIKYYYNKRWYKVNRYGGEGACEELASKIMELSGLNKDRFVHYDQIIINGQSGCVSDDFLSEGERFFTIYRLHLNIRGTDPAVVTAKMDYDDAINYIINFVREHTGTDITEYLADTFVLDAFILNEDRHFNNLGLIFDGENFKTAPIFDNGKSLFIGNTHYSAKKSIKENKDRAFAKAFSGSFDLNRDYLKDYSSFTPEISKIKKYLNTKDLSSDNIVSAQYNRVLKTRSIYDP
;
A
#
# COMPACT_ATOMS: atom_id res chain seq x y z
N MET A 1 -2.14 22.23 12.81
CA MET A 1 -1.59 21.31 13.82
C MET A 1 -2.28 19.98 13.61
N LEU A 2 -1.56 18.85 13.61
CA LEU A 2 -2.17 17.53 13.49
C LEU A 2 -2.98 17.22 14.76
N PRO A 3 -4.08 16.44 14.65
CA PRO A 3 -4.75 15.87 15.81
C PRO A 3 -3.78 15.06 16.66
N GLU A 4 -4.04 14.95 17.98
CA GLU A 4 -3.21 14.17 18.89
C GLU A 4 -4.08 13.26 19.75
N ILE A 5 -3.56 12.06 20.03
CA ILE A 5 -4.18 11.06 20.90
C ILE A 5 -3.14 10.40 21.81
N THR A 6 -3.55 10.12 23.05
CA THR A 6 -2.80 9.25 23.96
C THR A 6 -3.51 7.92 24.07
N ILE A 7 -2.79 6.82 23.77
CA ILE A 7 -3.32 5.45 23.78
C ILE A 7 -2.50 4.62 24.77
N GLY A 8 -3.19 3.93 25.68
CA GLY A 8 -2.54 3.08 26.67
C GLY A 8 -1.85 1.84 26.08
N PRO A 9 -0.86 1.30 26.80
CA PRO A 9 -0.10 0.14 26.35
C PRO A 9 -0.94 -1.15 26.19
N GLU A 10 -2.08 -1.24 26.83
CA GLU A 10 -3.03 -2.36 26.74
C GLU A 10 -3.65 -2.52 25.35
N TYR A 11 -3.60 -1.47 24.53
CA TYR A 11 -4.07 -1.46 23.14
C TYR A 11 -2.95 -1.72 22.12
N LEU A 12 -1.72 -1.94 22.60
CA LEU A 12 -0.58 -2.28 21.75
C LEU A 12 -0.80 -3.64 21.09
N VAL A 13 -0.69 -3.71 19.78
CA VAL A 13 -0.78 -4.97 19.04
C VAL A 13 0.61 -5.58 18.92
N THR A 14 0.84 -6.68 19.66
CA THR A 14 2.15 -7.35 19.73
C THR A 14 2.28 -8.51 18.74
N ASP A 15 1.15 -9.09 18.32
CA ASP A 15 1.12 -10.17 17.31
C ASP A 15 0.22 -9.73 16.15
N THR A 16 0.82 -9.26 15.10
CA THR A 16 0.06 -8.82 13.93
C THR A 16 -0.25 -9.94 12.97
N GLY A 17 0.32 -11.15 13.16
CA GLY A 17 0.05 -12.33 12.30
C GLY A 17 0.03 -12.06 10.78
N THR A 18 -0.04 -10.80 10.39
CA THR A 18 -0.31 -10.32 9.04
C THR A 18 0.79 -9.47 8.44
N SER A 19 1.74 -8.96 9.24
CA SER A 19 2.86 -8.17 8.69
C SER A 19 4.15 -8.45 9.44
N ASP A 20 5.25 -8.63 8.73
CA ASP A 20 6.61 -8.65 9.26
C ASP A 20 7.03 -7.25 9.82
N GLY A 21 6.05 -6.39 10.05
CA GLY A 21 6.24 -4.99 10.38
C GLY A 21 6.70 -4.79 11.81
N THR A 22 7.90 -4.26 11.95
CA THR A 22 8.48 -3.75 13.21
C THR A 22 7.90 -2.38 13.60
N GLN A 23 6.82 -1.94 12.96
CA GLN A 23 6.13 -0.68 13.24
C GLN A 23 5.24 -0.85 14.47
N ILE A 24 5.28 0.11 15.40
CA ILE A 24 4.38 0.15 16.56
C ILE A 24 2.96 0.40 16.06
N LYS A 25 2.04 -0.48 16.46
CA LYS A 25 0.61 -0.40 16.10
C LYS A 25 -0.25 -0.51 17.35
N TYR A 26 -1.32 0.28 17.40
CA TYR A 26 -2.36 0.16 18.41
C TYR A 26 -3.70 -0.10 17.75
N TYR A 27 -4.55 -0.87 18.41
CA TYR A 27 -5.95 -1.05 18.03
C TYR A 27 -6.85 -0.52 19.15
N TYR A 28 -7.55 0.57 18.89
CA TYR A 28 -8.39 1.23 19.87
C TYR A 28 -9.65 1.80 19.21
N ASN A 29 -10.82 1.58 19.82
CA ASN A 29 -12.12 2.06 19.32
C ASN A 29 -12.39 1.70 17.83
N LYS A 30 -12.14 0.47 17.44
CA LYS A 30 -12.28 0.00 16.04
C LYS A 30 -11.43 0.81 15.04
N ARG A 31 -10.29 1.31 15.49
CA ARG A 31 -9.32 2.04 14.67
C ARG A 31 -7.92 1.47 14.85
N TRP A 32 -7.18 1.51 13.77
CA TRP A 32 -5.78 1.19 13.73
C TRP A 32 -4.94 2.45 13.76
N TYR A 33 -3.99 2.50 14.67
CA TYR A 33 -3.03 3.59 14.81
C TYR A 33 -1.63 3.05 14.55
N LYS A 34 -0.92 3.63 13.58
CA LYS A 34 0.43 3.21 13.18
C LYS A 34 1.40 4.34 13.46
N VAL A 35 2.42 4.12 14.29
CA VAL A 35 3.47 5.11 14.59
C VAL A 35 4.54 5.06 13.49
N ASN A 36 4.99 6.22 13.01
CA ASN A 36 6.06 6.29 12.02
C ASN A 36 7.37 5.70 12.55
N ARG A 37 8.02 4.87 11.75
CA ARG A 37 9.36 4.35 12.04
C ARG A 37 10.46 5.15 11.35
N TYR A 38 10.24 5.54 10.11
CA TYR A 38 11.20 6.27 9.27
C TYR A 38 10.85 7.76 9.14
N GLY A 39 9.76 8.19 9.75
CA GLY A 39 9.36 9.60 9.88
C GLY A 39 8.43 10.13 8.79
N GLY A 40 7.93 9.30 7.89
CA GLY A 40 7.07 9.76 6.79
C GLY A 40 5.96 8.81 6.37
N GLU A 41 5.87 7.65 6.97
CA GLU A 41 4.93 6.60 6.55
C GLU A 41 3.48 7.05 6.66
N GLY A 42 3.11 7.72 7.76
CA GLY A 42 1.74 8.21 7.94
C GLY A 42 1.33 9.22 6.87
N ALA A 43 2.25 10.07 6.43
CA ALA A 43 2.00 11.00 5.35
C ALA A 43 1.90 10.28 3.97
N CYS A 44 2.67 9.21 3.76
CA CYS A 44 2.54 8.37 2.56
C CYS A 44 1.18 7.66 2.53
N GLU A 45 0.73 7.11 3.66
CA GLU A 45 -0.59 6.47 3.80
C GLU A 45 -1.73 7.47 3.50
N GLU A 46 -1.72 8.65 4.12
CA GLU A 46 -2.73 9.70 3.85
C GLU A 46 -2.72 10.08 2.38
N LEU A 47 -1.55 10.31 1.81
CA LEU A 47 -1.42 10.72 0.42
C LEU A 47 -1.91 9.64 -0.55
N ALA A 48 -1.55 8.38 -0.33
CA ALA A 48 -2.00 7.26 -1.15
C ALA A 48 -3.53 7.14 -1.14
N SER A 49 -4.16 7.19 0.04
CA SER A 49 -5.61 7.16 0.15
C SER A 49 -6.27 8.36 -0.54
N LYS A 50 -5.66 9.55 -0.44
CA LYS A 50 -6.17 10.75 -1.12
C LYS A 50 -6.04 10.68 -2.65
N ILE A 51 -4.98 10.09 -3.14
CA ILE A 51 -4.80 9.84 -4.58
C ILE A 51 -5.90 8.89 -5.09
N MET A 52 -6.16 7.80 -4.38
CA MET A 52 -7.23 6.86 -4.74
C MET A 52 -8.61 7.54 -4.73
N GLU A 53 -8.93 8.33 -3.72
CA GLU A 53 -10.16 9.12 -3.65
C GLU A 53 -10.31 10.08 -4.84
N LEU A 54 -9.23 10.80 -5.19
CA LEU A 54 -9.22 11.75 -6.31
C LEU A 54 -9.22 11.07 -7.68
N SER A 55 -8.95 9.79 -7.75
CA SER A 55 -8.99 8.97 -8.97
C SER A 55 -10.36 8.36 -9.24
N GLY A 56 -11.34 8.65 -8.39
CA GLY A 56 -12.70 8.11 -8.52
C GLY A 56 -12.85 6.64 -8.16
N LEU A 57 -11.82 6.04 -7.55
CA LEU A 57 -11.91 4.68 -7.03
C LEU A 57 -12.96 4.62 -5.92
N ASN A 58 -13.77 3.54 -5.90
CA ASN A 58 -14.81 3.39 -4.89
C ASN A 58 -14.19 3.31 -3.48
N LYS A 59 -14.83 3.96 -2.50
CA LYS A 59 -14.28 4.13 -1.15
C LYS A 59 -14.09 2.82 -0.37
N ASP A 60 -14.82 1.80 -0.73
CA ASP A 60 -14.69 0.45 -0.15
C ASP A 60 -13.47 -0.33 -0.69
N ARG A 61 -12.83 0.17 -1.75
CA ARG A 61 -11.68 -0.47 -2.39
C ARG A 61 -10.33 -0.08 -1.81
N PHE A 62 -10.29 0.89 -0.91
CA PHE A 62 -9.04 1.31 -0.25
C PHE A 62 -9.28 1.77 1.18
N VAL A 63 -8.26 1.64 2.02
CA VAL A 63 -8.29 2.15 3.40
C VAL A 63 -7.98 3.64 3.38
N HIS A 64 -8.84 4.43 4.03
CA HIS A 64 -8.59 5.86 4.23
C HIS A 64 -7.72 6.06 5.46
N TYR A 65 -6.69 6.89 5.34
CA TYR A 65 -5.77 7.25 6.42
C TYR A 65 -5.71 8.74 6.64
N ASP A 66 -5.66 9.14 7.91
CA ASP A 66 -5.37 10.50 8.35
C ASP A 66 -4.07 10.54 9.16
N GLN A 67 -3.28 11.60 8.99
CA GLN A 67 -2.11 11.84 9.84
C GLN A 67 -2.54 12.27 11.25
N ILE A 68 -1.84 11.75 12.26
CA ILE A 68 -2.12 12.00 13.68
C ILE A 68 -0.84 11.92 14.51
N ILE A 69 -0.81 12.60 15.66
CA ILE A 69 0.21 12.39 16.69
C ILE A 69 -0.29 11.33 17.68
N ILE A 70 0.48 10.28 17.89
CA ILE A 70 0.17 9.15 18.77
C ILE A 70 1.22 9.10 19.87
N ASN A 71 0.82 9.34 21.12
CA ASN A 71 1.75 9.35 22.27
C ASN A 71 2.97 10.26 22.03
N GLY A 72 2.76 11.45 21.43
CA GLY A 72 3.82 12.39 21.08
C GLY A 72 4.66 12.05 19.84
N GLN A 73 4.34 10.98 19.10
CA GLN A 73 5.02 10.56 17.90
C GLN A 73 4.11 10.68 16.67
N SER A 74 4.68 11.07 15.52
CA SER A 74 3.91 11.14 14.28
C SER A 74 3.52 9.76 13.77
N GLY A 75 2.36 9.67 13.13
CA GLY A 75 1.81 8.44 12.58
C GLY A 75 0.56 8.67 11.76
N CYS A 76 -0.22 7.61 11.58
CA CYS A 76 -1.52 7.67 10.93
C CYS A 76 -2.57 6.85 11.67
N VAL A 77 -3.82 7.14 11.36
CA VAL A 77 -4.99 6.42 11.85
C VAL A 77 -5.89 6.04 10.68
N SER A 78 -6.49 4.86 10.76
CA SER A 78 -7.55 4.40 9.86
C SER A 78 -8.66 3.73 10.64
N ASP A 79 -9.87 3.74 10.11
CA ASP A 79 -10.92 2.86 10.61
C ASP A 79 -10.57 1.39 10.30
N ASP A 80 -11.06 0.47 11.13
CA ASP A 80 -11.00 -0.96 10.81
C ASP A 80 -11.92 -1.24 9.61
N PHE A 81 -11.39 -1.89 8.60
CA PHE A 81 -12.16 -2.24 7.41
C PHE A 81 -12.97 -3.53 7.56
N LEU A 82 -12.78 -4.26 8.67
CA LEU A 82 -13.53 -5.47 8.94
C LEU A 82 -14.85 -5.16 9.65
N SER A 83 -15.93 -5.73 9.14
CA SER A 83 -17.20 -5.78 9.83
C SER A 83 -17.23 -6.92 10.86
N GLU A 84 -18.22 -6.92 11.74
CA GLU A 84 -18.40 -7.98 12.71
C GLU A 84 -18.63 -9.34 12.02
N GLY A 85 -17.85 -10.34 12.43
CA GLY A 85 -17.88 -11.69 11.84
C GLY A 85 -16.96 -11.86 10.62
N GLU A 86 -16.50 -10.80 10.00
CA GLU A 86 -15.53 -10.89 8.90
C GLU A 86 -14.13 -11.26 9.42
N ARG A 87 -13.36 -11.93 8.55
CA ARG A 87 -11.95 -12.31 8.81
C ARG A 87 -11.08 -11.91 7.64
N PHE A 88 -9.91 -11.38 7.97
CA PHE A 88 -8.91 -11.00 7.00
C PHE A 88 -7.88 -12.12 6.76
N PHE A 89 -7.61 -12.41 5.49
CA PHE A 89 -6.59 -13.36 5.05
C PHE A 89 -5.65 -12.69 4.07
N THR A 90 -4.37 -12.63 4.38
CA THR A 90 -3.37 -12.22 3.37
C THR A 90 -3.18 -13.34 2.34
N ILE A 91 -2.80 -13.00 1.12
CA ILE A 91 -2.44 -14.00 0.08
C ILE A 91 -1.31 -14.90 0.61
N TYR A 92 -0.35 -14.32 1.35
CA TYR A 92 0.70 -15.09 2.02
C TYR A 92 0.13 -16.18 2.93
N ARG A 93 -0.76 -15.80 3.87
CA ARG A 93 -1.36 -16.74 4.84
C ARG A 93 -2.24 -17.77 4.17
N LEU A 94 -3.03 -17.36 3.17
CA LEU A 94 -3.87 -18.29 2.42
C LEU A 94 -3.00 -19.35 1.71
N HIS A 95 -1.94 -18.92 1.03
CA HIS A 95 -1.04 -19.82 0.33
C HIS A 95 -0.27 -20.75 1.28
N LEU A 96 0.24 -20.19 2.38
CA LEU A 96 0.95 -20.98 3.39
C LEU A 96 0.05 -22.06 4.01
N ASN A 97 -1.20 -21.71 4.32
CA ASN A 97 -2.16 -22.66 4.92
C ASN A 97 -2.57 -23.78 3.94
N ILE A 98 -2.67 -23.50 2.65
CA ILE A 98 -3.15 -24.48 1.66
C ILE A 98 -1.98 -25.29 1.06
N ARG A 99 -0.86 -24.62 0.73
CA ARG A 99 0.27 -25.22 0.02
C ARG A 99 1.49 -25.50 0.92
N GLY A 100 1.48 -25.00 2.17
CA GLY A 100 2.60 -25.18 3.10
C GLY A 100 3.87 -24.41 2.75
N THR A 101 3.81 -23.48 1.81
CA THR A 101 4.98 -22.75 1.27
C THR A 101 4.71 -21.26 1.13
N ASP A 102 5.77 -20.46 1.21
CA ASP A 102 5.73 -19.03 0.92
C ASP A 102 5.48 -18.80 -0.58
N PRO A 103 4.43 -18.05 -0.97
CA PRO A 103 4.16 -17.73 -2.36
C PRO A 103 5.32 -17.00 -3.04
N ALA A 104 6.08 -16.16 -2.33
CA ALA A 104 7.23 -15.47 -2.91
C ALA A 104 8.35 -16.45 -3.33
N VAL A 105 8.55 -17.54 -2.57
CA VAL A 105 9.54 -18.57 -2.92
C VAL A 105 9.10 -19.38 -4.14
N VAL A 106 7.79 -19.57 -4.29
CA VAL A 106 7.23 -20.31 -5.44
C VAL A 106 7.30 -19.45 -6.71
N THR A 107 6.81 -18.21 -6.64
CA THR A 107 6.75 -17.30 -7.79
C THR A 107 8.12 -16.83 -8.25
N ALA A 108 9.12 -16.73 -7.37
CA ALA A 108 10.50 -16.38 -7.74
C ALA A 108 11.18 -17.39 -8.69
N LYS A 109 10.60 -18.59 -8.90
CA LYS A 109 11.11 -19.63 -9.80
C LYS A 109 10.38 -19.68 -11.14
N MET A 110 9.41 -18.78 -11.34
CA MET A 110 8.55 -18.72 -12.52
C MET A 110 8.95 -17.51 -13.38
N ASP A 111 8.63 -17.59 -14.66
CA ASP A 111 8.59 -16.39 -15.49
C ASP A 111 7.52 -15.44 -14.96
N TYR A 112 7.67 -14.15 -15.25
CA TYR A 112 6.86 -13.09 -14.66
C TYR A 112 5.35 -13.30 -14.89
N ASP A 113 4.96 -13.60 -16.14
CA ASP A 113 3.56 -13.84 -16.53
C ASP A 113 2.98 -15.07 -15.82
N ASP A 114 3.77 -16.14 -15.72
CA ASP A 114 3.38 -17.36 -15.03
C ASP A 114 3.21 -17.13 -13.52
N ALA A 115 4.06 -16.30 -12.91
CA ALA A 115 3.98 -15.97 -11.49
C ALA A 115 2.69 -15.21 -11.13
N ILE A 116 2.32 -14.22 -11.94
CA ILE A 116 1.05 -13.46 -11.73
C ILE A 116 -0.15 -14.39 -11.94
N ASN A 117 -0.18 -15.11 -13.07
CA ASN A 117 -1.27 -16.01 -13.41
C ASN A 117 -1.42 -17.14 -12.38
N TYR A 118 -0.31 -17.64 -11.83
CA TYR A 118 -0.33 -18.63 -10.75
C TYR A 118 -1.08 -18.11 -9.53
N ILE A 119 -0.78 -16.89 -9.06
CA ILE A 119 -1.44 -16.32 -7.87
C ILE A 119 -2.91 -16.01 -8.14
N ILE A 120 -3.26 -15.44 -9.31
CA ILE A 120 -4.66 -15.18 -9.69
C ILE A 120 -5.46 -16.50 -9.71
N ASN A 121 -4.94 -17.53 -10.35
CA ASN A 121 -5.61 -18.81 -10.46
C ASN A 121 -5.67 -19.53 -9.11
N PHE A 122 -4.60 -19.48 -8.30
CA PHE A 122 -4.59 -20.03 -6.95
C PHE A 122 -5.70 -19.42 -6.08
N VAL A 123 -5.84 -18.09 -6.07
CA VAL A 123 -6.89 -17.42 -5.30
C VAL A 123 -8.27 -17.79 -5.84
N ARG A 124 -8.47 -17.75 -7.16
CA ARG A 124 -9.75 -18.10 -7.78
C ARG A 124 -10.16 -19.55 -7.48
N GLU A 125 -9.22 -20.50 -7.57
CA GLU A 125 -9.46 -21.93 -7.30
C GLU A 125 -9.94 -22.18 -5.86
N HIS A 126 -9.34 -21.49 -4.88
CA HIS A 126 -9.56 -21.79 -3.47
C HIS A 126 -10.59 -20.88 -2.78
N THR A 127 -10.97 -19.77 -3.41
CA THR A 127 -11.88 -18.78 -2.80
C THR A 127 -13.04 -18.39 -3.71
N GLY A 128 -13.01 -18.75 -4.99
CA GLY A 128 -13.97 -18.29 -5.99
C GLY A 128 -13.79 -16.83 -6.41
N THR A 129 -12.85 -16.08 -5.82
CA THR A 129 -12.68 -14.65 -6.04
C THR A 129 -11.67 -14.39 -7.15
N ASP A 130 -12.04 -13.56 -8.13
CA ASP A 130 -11.10 -13.01 -9.11
C ASP A 130 -10.43 -11.75 -8.54
N ILE A 131 -9.10 -11.77 -8.48
CA ILE A 131 -8.31 -10.65 -7.94
C ILE A 131 -7.60 -9.84 -9.03
N THR A 132 -7.91 -10.07 -10.31
CA THR A 132 -7.21 -9.44 -11.44
C THR A 132 -7.31 -7.91 -11.38
N GLU A 133 -8.51 -7.36 -11.24
CA GLU A 133 -8.72 -5.91 -11.11
C GLU A 133 -8.10 -5.34 -9.83
N TYR A 134 -8.18 -6.07 -8.73
CA TYR A 134 -7.57 -5.67 -7.46
C TYR A 134 -6.05 -5.54 -7.56
N LEU A 135 -5.38 -6.50 -8.20
CA LEU A 135 -3.94 -6.45 -8.45
C LEU A 135 -3.60 -5.32 -9.44
N ALA A 136 -4.41 -5.13 -10.47
CA ALA A 136 -4.23 -4.07 -11.46
C ALA A 136 -4.25 -2.68 -10.82
N ASP A 137 -5.29 -2.37 -10.04
CA ASP A 137 -5.40 -1.10 -9.33
C ASP A 137 -4.25 -0.90 -8.34
N THR A 138 -3.89 -1.97 -7.62
CA THR A 138 -2.78 -1.93 -6.66
C THR A 138 -1.46 -1.62 -7.35
N PHE A 139 -1.16 -2.25 -8.48
CA PHE A 139 0.12 -2.05 -9.18
C PHE A 139 0.19 -0.71 -9.92
N VAL A 140 -0.93 -0.21 -10.43
CA VAL A 140 -0.99 1.15 -10.99
C VAL A 140 -0.74 2.17 -9.87
N LEU A 141 -1.36 2.01 -8.70
CA LEU A 141 -1.10 2.86 -7.53
C LEU A 141 0.37 2.75 -7.10
N ASP A 142 0.89 1.54 -6.90
CA ASP A 142 2.26 1.30 -6.42
C ASP A 142 3.30 1.90 -7.36
N ALA A 143 3.09 1.82 -8.68
CA ALA A 143 3.93 2.50 -9.65
C ALA A 143 3.81 4.02 -9.54
N PHE A 144 2.62 4.55 -9.21
CA PHE A 144 2.38 5.98 -9.04
C PHE A 144 3.06 6.55 -7.80
N ILE A 145 3.01 5.87 -6.68
CA ILE A 145 3.58 6.31 -5.41
C ILE A 145 4.95 5.68 -5.10
N LEU A 146 5.46 4.80 -5.96
CA LEU A 146 6.71 4.04 -5.77
C LEU A 146 6.72 3.27 -4.43
N ASN A 147 5.69 2.46 -4.21
CA ASN A 147 5.58 1.64 -3.01
C ASN A 147 6.46 0.39 -3.09
N GLU A 148 7.53 0.34 -2.31
CA GLU A 148 8.52 -0.74 -2.32
C GLU A 148 8.14 -1.94 -1.44
N ASP A 149 6.98 -1.93 -0.79
CA ASP A 149 6.64 -2.95 0.22
C ASP A 149 5.36 -3.73 -0.07
N ARG A 150 4.91 -3.79 -1.33
CA ARG A 150 3.73 -4.57 -1.74
C ARG A 150 4.02 -6.07 -1.80
N HIS A 151 4.38 -6.69 -0.69
CA HIS A 151 4.53 -8.14 -0.59
C HIS A 151 3.18 -8.85 -0.37
N PHE A 152 3.15 -10.19 -0.43
CA PHE A 152 1.91 -10.98 -0.32
C PHE A 152 1.18 -10.85 1.03
N ASN A 153 1.82 -10.33 2.07
CA ASN A 153 1.12 -9.95 3.32
C ASN A 153 0.37 -8.61 3.21
N ASN A 154 0.66 -7.78 2.20
CA ASN A 154 -0.01 -6.51 1.94
C ASN A 154 -1.03 -6.61 0.78
N LEU A 155 -1.37 -7.84 0.41
CA LEU A 155 -2.43 -8.22 -0.51
C LEU A 155 -3.36 -9.20 0.21
N GLY A 156 -4.67 -8.98 0.17
CA GLY A 156 -5.55 -9.81 0.97
C GLY A 156 -6.99 -9.91 0.52
N LEU A 157 -7.69 -10.78 1.22
CA LEU A 157 -9.08 -11.12 1.04
C LEU A 157 -9.81 -11.03 2.39
N ILE A 158 -11.09 -10.74 2.34
CA ILE A 158 -12.01 -10.76 3.47
C ILE A 158 -12.97 -11.93 3.27
N PHE A 159 -13.15 -12.74 4.31
CA PHE A 159 -14.14 -13.81 4.37
C PHE A 159 -15.26 -13.40 5.32
N ASP A 160 -16.50 -13.38 4.85
CA ASP A 160 -17.68 -12.98 5.62
C ASP A 160 -18.41 -14.13 6.34
N GLY A 161 -17.88 -15.34 6.24
CA GLY A 161 -18.47 -16.57 6.76
C GLY A 161 -19.01 -17.50 5.66
N GLU A 162 -19.27 -16.96 4.47
CA GLU A 162 -19.77 -17.72 3.32
C GLU A 162 -18.89 -17.49 2.07
N ASN A 163 -18.53 -16.25 1.79
CA ASN A 163 -17.85 -15.85 0.57
C ASN A 163 -16.57 -15.08 0.86
N PHE A 164 -15.65 -15.11 -0.10
CA PHE A 164 -14.49 -14.25 -0.13
C PHE A 164 -14.72 -13.05 -1.04
N LYS A 165 -14.18 -11.90 -0.64
CA LYS A 165 -14.04 -10.69 -1.47
C LYS A 165 -12.63 -10.12 -1.31
N THR A 166 -12.17 -9.28 -2.24
CA THR A 166 -10.90 -8.57 -2.09
C THR A 166 -10.94 -7.63 -0.88
N ALA A 167 -9.84 -7.56 -0.15
CA ALA A 167 -9.67 -6.53 0.87
C ALA A 167 -9.48 -5.15 0.20
N PRO A 168 -9.78 -4.04 0.88
CA PRO A 168 -9.36 -2.73 0.38
C PRO A 168 -7.84 -2.65 0.25
N ILE A 169 -7.32 -1.80 -0.64
CA ILE A 169 -5.88 -1.54 -0.77
C ILE A 169 -5.41 -0.82 0.49
N PHE A 170 -4.38 -1.33 1.15
CA PHE A 170 -3.86 -0.84 2.42
C PHE A 170 -2.32 -0.92 2.45
N ASP A 171 -1.72 -0.36 3.49
CA ASP A 171 -0.27 -0.42 3.79
C ASP A 171 0.62 0.15 2.68
N ASN A 172 0.45 1.47 2.47
CA ASN A 172 1.17 2.25 1.45
C ASN A 172 2.29 3.12 2.07
N GLY A 173 2.63 2.90 3.33
CA GLY A 173 3.54 3.75 4.09
C GLY A 173 4.97 3.77 3.57
N LYS A 174 5.43 2.71 2.91
CA LYS A 174 6.77 2.63 2.30
C LYS A 174 6.80 3.11 0.85
N SER A 175 6.18 4.24 0.60
CA SER A 175 6.12 4.91 -0.70
C SER A 175 7.09 6.08 -0.77
N LEU A 176 7.30 6.63 -1.97
CA LEU A 176 8.09 7.85 -2.22
C LEU A 176 9.51 7.78 -1.65
N PHE A 177 10.10 6.60 -1.68
CA PHE A 177 11.45 6.30 -1.14
C PHE A 177 11.57 6.43 0.38
N ILE A 178 10.48 6.46 1.14
CA ILE A 178 10.53 6.46 2.61
C ILE A 178 11.17 5.16 3.08
N GLY A 179 12.22 5.30 3.89
CA GLY A 179 13.00 4.17 4.39
C GLY A 179 13.92 3.49 3.35
N ASN A 180 13.97 3.98 2.10
CA ASN A 180 14.89 3.47 1.10
C ASN A 180 16.31 3.99 1.37
N THR A 181 17.22 3.10 1.72
CA THR A 181 18.63 3.42 2.04
C THR A 181 19.47 3.83 0.82
N HIS A 182 18.99 3.54 -0.38
CA HIS A 182 19.65 3.87 -1.65
C HIS A 182 19.17 5.19 -2.26
N TYR A 183 18.14 5.81 -1.67
CA TYR A 183 17.63 7.11 -2.13
C TYR A 183 18.69 8.21 -1.96
N SER A 184 18.81 9.05 -2.97
CA SER A 184 19.66 10.24 -2.92
C SER A 184 18.96 11.46 -3.49
N ALA A 185 18.84 12.51 -2.67
CA ALA A 185 18.28 13.80 -3.11
C ALA A 185 19.10 14.48 -4.22
N LYS A 186 20.36 14.05 -4.43
CA LYS A 186 21.26 14.56 -5.49
C LYS A 186 21.00 13.90 -6.84
N LYS A 187 20.25 12.79 -6.87
CA LYS A 187 19.92 12.05 -8.10
C LYS A 187 18.58 12.46 -8.66
N SER A 188 18.40 12.23 -9.94
CA SER A 188 17.09 12.36 -10.59
C SER A 188 16.09 11.31 -10.03
N ILE A 189 14.80 11.55 -10.25
CA ILE A 189 13.76 10.56 -9.89
C ILE A 189 14.00 9.23 -10.63
N LYS A 190 14.36 9.30 -11.91
CA LYS A 190 14.67 8.11 -12.71
C LYS A 190 15.80 7.29 -12.08
N GLU A 191 16.92 7.91 -11.74
CA GLU A 191 18.05 7.23 -11.12
C GLU A 191 17.71 6.64 -9.73
N ASN A 192 16.83 7.29 -8.97
CA ASN A 192 16.33 6.75 -7.70
C ASN A 192 15.34 5.61 -7.93
N LYS A 193 14.45 5.70 -8.93
CA LYS A 193 13.51 4.63 -9.32
C LYS A 193 14.25 3.37 -9.74
N ASP A 194 15.36 3.48 -10.48
CA ASP A 194 16.21 2.34 -10.88
C ASP A 194 16.85 1.60 -9.68
N ARG A 195 16.75 2.18 -8.47
CA ARG A 195 17.24 1.60 -7.21
C ARG A 195 16.15 1.21 -6.24
N ALA A 196 14.92 1.55 -6.56
CA ALA A 196 13.75 1.12 -5.85
C ALA A 196 13.33 -0.27 -6.36
N PHE A 197 12.78 -1.09 -5.48
CA PHE A 197 12.45 -2.47 -5.81
C PHE A 197 10.95 -2.71 -5.59
N ALA A 198 10.21 -2.84 -6.67
CA ALA A 198 8.80 -3.24 -6.60
C ALA A 198 8.67 -4.69 -6.10
N LYS A 199 7.56 -4.99 -5.45
CA LYS A 199 7.08 -6.32 -5.04
C LYS A 199 5.65 -6.48 -5.59
N ALA A 200 5.03 -7.63 -5.60
CA ALA A 200 5.46 -8.94 -5.09
C ALA A 200 6.11 -9.82 -6.17
N PHE A 201 5.96 -9.52 -7.47
CA PHE A 201 6.28 -10.42 -8.59
C PHE A 201 7.55 -10.03 -9.32
N SER A 202 7.88 -8.75 -9.40
CA SER A 202 9.08 -8.27 -10.07
C SER A 202 9.72 -7.11 -9.30
N GLY A 203 10.98 -6.80 -9.64
CA GLY A 203 11.65 -5.60 -9.15
C GLY A 203 11.26 -4.31 -9.89
N SER A 204 10.44 -4.38 -10.94
CA SER A 204 10.09 -3.25 -11.79
C SER A 204 8.64 -2.79 -11.57
N PHE A 205 8.47 -1.53 -11.17
CA PHE A 205 7.15 -0.89 -11.08
C PHE A 205 6.43 -0.84 -12.43
N ASP A 206 7.17 -0.54 -13.50
CA ASP A 206 6.60 -0.42 -14.84
C ASP A 206 6.12 -1.77 -15.35
N LEU A 207 6.89 -2.83 -15.13
CA LEU A 207 6.50 -4.18 -15.54
C LEU A 207 5.22 -4.63 -14.82
N ASN A 208 5.15 -4.45 -13.49
CA ASN A 208 3.96 -4.80 -12.72
C ASN A 208 2.72 -4.04 -13.21
N ARG A 209 2.84 -2.71 -13.40
CA ARG A 209 1.76 -1.87 -13.92
C ARG A 209 1.33 -2.31 -15.32
N ASP A 210 2.27 -2.40 -16.25
CA ASP A 210 1.97 -2.56 -17.67
C ASP A 210 1.33 -3.90 -18.00
N TYR A 211 1.60 -4.92 -17.19
CA TYR A 211 1.03 -6.25 -17.39
C TYR A 211 -0.48 -6.29 -17.13
N LEU A 212 -0.97 -5.58 -16.11
CA LEU A 212 -2.38 -5.61 -15.71
C LEU A 212 -3.13 -4.28 -15.94
N LYS A 213 -2.50 -3.23 -16.46
CA LYS A 213 -3.10 -1.88 -16.55
C LYS A 213 -4.47 -1.85 -17.24
N ASP A 214 -4.68 -2.71 -18.24
CA ASP A 214 -5.93 -2.75 -19.01
C ASP A 214 -7.12 -3.28 -18.18
N TYR A 215 -6.86 -3.90 -17.05
CA TYR A 215 -7.86 -4.36 -16.07
C TYR A 215 -8.08 -3.36 -14.94
N SER A 216 -7.30 -2.27 -14.87
CA SER A 216 -7.38 -1.29 -13.79
C SER A 216 -8.51 -0.30 -14.01
N SER A 217 -9.29 -0.07 -12.95
CA SER A 217 -10.25 1.03 -12.86
C SER A 217 -9.63 2.31 -12.28
N PHE A 218 -8.37 2.25 -11.84
CA PHE A 218 -7.66 3.35 -11.23
C PHE A 218 -7.16 4.35 -12.29
N THR A 219 -7.74 5.55 -12.29
CA THR A 219 -7.37 6.62 -13.23
C THR A 219 -6.96 7.89 -12.45
N PRO A 220 -5.67 8.08 -12.14
CA PRO A 220 -5.23 9.21 -11.32
C PRO A 220 -5.41 10.55 -12.05
N GLU A 221 -6.18 11.47 -11.47
CA GLU A 221 -6.38 12.81 -11.99
C GLU A 221 -5.27 13.76 -11.50
N ILE A 222 -4.19 13.86 -12.27
CA ILE A 222 -2.98 14.63 -11.93
C ILE A 222 -3.29 16.09 -11.56
N SER A 223 -4.24 16.73 -12.24
CA SER A 223 -4.64 18.12 -11.94
C SER A 223 -5.25 18.27 -10.54
N LYS A 224 -6.12 17.34 -10.14
CA LYS A 224 -6.74 17.33 -8.82
C LYS A 224 -5.71 17.02 -7.73
N ILE A 225 -4.81 16.06 -7.98
CA ILE A 225 -3.74 15.69 -7.06
C ILE A 225 -2.80 16.89 -6.84
N LYS A 226 -2.38 17.59 -7.90
CA LYS A 226 -1.57 18.81 -7.78
C LYS A 226 -2.29 19.91 -6.99
N LYS A 227 -3.59 20.12 -7.24
CA LYS A 227 -4.39 21.09 -6.48
C LYS A 227 -4.43 20.74 -4.99
N TYR A 228 -4.66 19.48 -4.67
CA TYR A 228 -4.65 18.99 -3.28
C TYR A 228 -3.31 19.26 -2.59
N LEU A 229 -2.20 18.92 -3.23
CA LEU A 229 -0.86 19.13 -2.67
C LEU A 229 -0.56 20.60 -2.42
N ASN A 230 -1.05 21.50 -3.29
CA ASN A 230 -0.87 22.94 -3.11
C ASN A 230 -1.66 23.49 -1.91
N THR A 231 -2.65 22.76 -1.37
CA THR A 231 -3.38 23.15 -0.16
C THR A 231 -2.69 22.68 1.12
N LYS A 232 -1.75 21.73 1.03
CA LYS A 232 -0.99 21.26 2.18
C LYS A 232 0.14 22.23 2.47
N ASP A 233 0.36 22.51 3.74
CA ASP A 233 1.57 23.20 4.19
C ASP A 233 2.75 22.25 3.96
N LEU A 234 3.44 22.48 2.85
CA LEU A 234 4.60 21.70 2.42
C LEU A 234 5.88 22.28 3.04
N SER A 235 5.82 22.76 4.28
CA SER A 235 6.99 23.23 5.00
C SER A 235 8.13 22.19 4.89
N SER A 236 9.35 22.68 4.95
CA SER A 236 10.60 21.93 4.68
C SER A 236 10.76 20.61 5.44
N ASP A 237 9.98 20.40 6.49
CA ASP A 237 10.03 19.22 7.34
C ASP A 237 9.18 18.04 6.81
N ASN A 238 8.41 18.26 5.75
CA ASN A 238 7.61 17.19 5.15
C ASN A 238 8.34 16.57 3.95
N ILE A 239 9.24 15.62 4.23
CA ILE A 239 10.02 14.85 3.25
C ILE A 239 9.11 14.26 2.17
N VAL A 240 7.95 13.75 2.53
CA VAL A 240 6.98 13.14 1.62
C VAL A 240 6.50 14.14 0.58
N SER A 241 6.12 15.34 1.00
CA SER A 241 5.64 16.37 0.09
C SER A 241 6.74 16.85 -0.87
N ALA A 242 7.97 16.99 -0.38
CA ALA A 242 9.11 17.37 -1.21
C ALA A 242 9.43 16.28 -2.26
N GLN A 243 9.40 15.02 -1.87
CA GLN A 243 9.62 13.88 -2.76
C GLN A 243 8.49 13.74 -3.77
N TYR A 244 7.25 13.88 -3.30
CA TYR A 244 6.09 13.79 -4.16
C TYR A 244 6.03 14.92 -5.20
N ASN A 245 6.33 16.14 -4.83
CA ASN A 245 6.48 17.24 -5.78
C ASN A 245 7.55 16.96 -6.86
N ARG A 246 8.60 16.23 -6.52
CA ARG A 246 9.58 15.74 -7.50
C ARG A 246 8.96 14.70 -8.42
N VAL A 247 8.27 13.71 -7.87
CA VAL A 247 7.60 12.65 -8.65
C VAL A 247 6.58 13.24 -9.60
N LEU A 248 5.75 14.19 -9.16
CA LEU A 248 4.76 14.85 -10.02
C LEU A 248 5.36 15.82 -11.03
N LYS A 249 6.49 16.45 -10.72
CA LYS A 249 7.17 17.38 -11.66
C LYS A 249 7.85 16.65 -12.80
N THR A 250 8.26 15.42 -12.58
CA THR A 250 8.86 14.58 -13.62
C THR A 250 7.77 13.72 -14.25
N ARG A 251 6.98 14.26 -15.15
CA ARG A 251 5.94 13.57 -15.95
C ARG A 251 6.35 12.19 -16.50
N SER A 252 7.65 11.88 -16.46
CA SER A 252 8.26 10.66 -16.98
C SER A 252 7.80 9.35 -16.31
N ILE A 253 7.02 9.41 -15.21
CA ILE A 253 6.50 8.19 -14.58
C ILE A 253 5.15 7.78 -15.20
N TYR A 254 4.44 8.71 -15.86
CA TYR A 254 3.04 8.53 -16.30
C TYR A 254 2.70 8.99 -17.72
N ASP A 255 3.66 9.33 -18.55
CA ASP A 255 3.38 9.39 -20.00
C ASP A 255 3.31 7.93 -20.49
N PRO A 256 2.15 7.50 -21.03
CA PRO A 256 1.95 6.16 -21.58
C PRO A 256 2.85 5.90 -22.76
#